data_c2d0e6d1a1ca53e001e90dbc5510e703
#
_entry.id   c2d0e6d1a1ca53e001e90dbc5510e703
#
_cell.length_a   1.000
_cell.length_b   1.000
_cell.length_c   1.000
_cell.angle_alpha   90.00
_cell.angle_beta   90.00
_cell.angle_gamma   90.00
#
_symmetry.space_group_name_H-M   'P 1'
#
loop_
_entity.id
_entity.type
_entity.pdbx_description
1 polymer ?
#
loop_
_entity_poly.entity_id
_entity_poly.type
_entity_poly.pdbx_seq_one_letter_code
_entity_poly.pdbx_strand_id
1 'polypeptide(L)'
;MARSLACFKLEQSIGREYTSALPQPERQMSTFSYPAFSAKNVARSPVTSGNGYKCPNCGTELSPINAGKTYSCDNNHSFDRAKEGYLNLLLAQHKRSRNPGDSDEMIRSRQRFLNAGYYQTLANAIIEQIPALTPDSRLLDIGCGEGYYLQAINKARNDLQLVGIDISKTAVRLAAKRRFPAQLAVDSGFNLALFDNSIDCAISVFSPISASEVARVLKPEGLLIMVGPGEQHLSGLTAHIYDNQIPHGGNFKALDESAEFSLMGQTDIQQSISIQDSAIGDLLRMTPYYWHATAEQQESLGKLDKLETEIHFNIRLYQNGSVPE
;
A
#
# COMPACT_ATOMS: atom_id res chain seq x y z
N MET A 1 8.87 5.50 -25.39
CA MET A 1 7.66 5.88 -24.64
C MET A 1 6.94 4.60 -24.19
N ALA A 2 7.35 4.01 -23.10
CA ALA A 2 6.69 2.85 -22.51
C ALA A 2 5.91 3.35 -21.29
N ARG A 3 4.58 3.44 -21.44
CA ARG A 3 3.64 3.85 -20.40
C ARG A 3 3.65 2.79 -19.27
N SER A 4 3.56 3.24 -18.03
CA SER A 4 3.31 2.36 -16.88
C SER A 4 1.95 1.66 -17.06
N LEU A 5 1.99 0.44 -17.59
CA LEU A 5 0.80 -0.35 -17.96
C LEU A 5 0.02 -0.90 -16.74
N ALA A 6 0.59 -0.85 -15.56
CA ALA A 6 -0.04 -1.42 -14.37
C ALA A 6 -1.22 -0.56 -13.86
N CYS A 7 -1.08 0.77 -13.89
CA CYS A 7 -2.17 1.68 -13.52
C CYS A 7 -3.25 1.78 -14.61
N PHE A 8 -2.86 1.65 -15.89
CA PHE A 8 -3.77 1.82 -17.02
C PHE A 8 -4.77 0.65 -17.19
N LYS A 9 -4.40 -0.57 -16.79
CA LYS A 9 -5.32 -1.72 -16.88
C LYS A 9 -6.41 -1.74 -15.82
N LEU A 10 -6.20 -1.07 -14.67
CA LEU A 10 -7.24 -0.98 -13.63
C LEU A 10 -8.41 -0.11 -14.07
N GLU A 11 -8.16 0.99 -14.77
CA GLU A 11 -9.24 1.91 -15.19
C GLU A 11 -10.05 1.43 -16.40
N GLN A 12 -9.47 0.65 -17.31
CA GLN A 12 -10.19 0.13 -18.48
C GLN A 12 -11.20 -0.99 -18.14
N SER A 13 -11.08 -1.65 -16.99
CA SER A 13 -12.04 -2.66 -16.56
C SER A 13 -13.31 -2.06 -15.90
N ILE A 14 -13.25 -0.79 -15.49
CA ILE A 14 -14.33 -0.12 -14.74
C ILE A 14 -15.41 0.49 -15.67
N GLY A 15 -15.09 0.68 -16.96
CA GLY A 15 -15.92 1.49 -17.88
C GLY A 15 -17.09 0.76 -18.59
N ARG A 16 -17.42 -0.49 -18.33
CA ARG A 16 -18.37 -1.22 -19.18
C ARG A 16 -19.62 -1.85 -18.54
N GLU A 17 -19.75 -1.85 -17.22
CA GLU A 17 -20.97 -2.41 -16.62
C GLU A 17 -21.43 -1.63 -15.39
N TYR A 18 -22.27 -0.63 -15.54
CA TYR A 18 -23.22 -0.23 -14.49
C TYR A 18 -24.33 0.64 -15.08
N THR A 19 -25.40 -0.03 -15.50
CA THR A 19 -26.75 0.57 -15.58
C THR A 19 -27.72 -0.36 -14.83
N SER A 20 -27.84 -0.19 -13.53
CA SER A 20 -29.05 -0.55 -12.79
C SER A 20 -29.04 0.14 -11.43
N ALA A 21 -30.13 0.85 -11.15
CA ALA A 21 -30.33 1.65 -9.96
C ALA A 21 -30.33 0.79 -8.68
N LEU A 22 -29.54 1.20 -7.67
CA LEU A 22 -29.61 0.69 -6.31
C LEU A 22 -30.20 1.77 -5.38
N PRO A 23 -30.97 1.38 -4.35
CA PRO A 23 -31.57 2.31 -3.40
C PRO A 23 -30.55 2.91 -2.46
N GLN A 24 -30.75 4.17 -2.06
CA GLN A 24 -29.89 4.90 -1.13
C GLN A 24 -29.99 4.31 0.29
N PRO A 25 -28.86 4.01 0.96
CA PRO A 25 -28.89 3.72 2.39
C PRO A 25 -28.74 5.01 3.21
N GLU A 26 -29.58 5.11 4.24
CA GLU A 26 -29.57 6.16 5.25
C GLU A 26 -28.25 6.19 6.04
N ARG A 27 -27.77 7.41 6.33
CA ARG A 27 -26.58 7.67 7.15
C ARG A 27 -26.79 7.15 8.58
N GLN A 28 -26.10 6.08 8.94
CA GLN A 28 -25.86 5.73 10.33
C GLN A 28 -24.36 5.59 10.54
N MET A 29 -23.80 6.53 11.30
CA MET A 29 -22.46 6.38 11.90
C MET A 29 -22.55 5.27 12.95
N SER A 30 -22.23 4.04 12.59
CA SER A 30 -22.08 2.95 13.55
C SER A 30 -20.63 2.89 14.01
N THR A 31 -20.40 3.30 15.26
CA THR A 31 -19.18 2.92 15.99
C THR A 31 -19.23 1.43 16.25
N PHE A 32 -18.53 0.64 15.45
CA PHE A 32 -18.35 -0.78 15.72
C PHE A 32 -17.36 -0.94 16.87
N SER A 33 -17.87 -1.45 17.99
CA SER A 33 -17.07 -1.99 19.07
C SER A 33 -16.62 -3.41 18.67
N TYR A 34 -15.33 -3.60 18.43
CA TYR A 34 -14.77 -4.92 18.15
C TYR A 34 -14.98 -5.85 19.36
N PRO A 35 -15.41 -7.11 19.15
CA PRO A 35 -15.34 -8.10 20.22
C PRO A 35 -13.87 -8.28 20.61
N ALA A 36 -13.58 -8.19 21.91
CA ALA A 36 -12.24 -8.43 22.44
C ALA A 36 -11.77 -9.81 21.98
N PHE A 37 -10.72 -9.85 21.18
CA PHE A 37 -10.08 -11.08 20.73
C PHE A 37 -9.54 -11.81 21.97
N SER A 38 -10.18 -12.90 22.35
CA SER A 38 -9.66 -13.80 23.36
C SER A 38 -8.51 -14.59 22.76
N ALA A 39 -7.29 -14.28 23.16
CA ALA A 39 -6.10 -15.05 22.82
C ALA A 39 -6.23 -16.45 23.43
N LYS A 40 -6.92 -17.38 22.74
CA LYS A 40 -6.85 -18.80 23.07
C LYS A 40 -5.44 -19.27 22.74
N ASN A 41 -4.76 -19.84 23.74
CA ASN A 41 -3.48 -20.51 23.62
C ASN A 41 -3.54 -21.58 22.52
N VAL A 42 -3.20 -21.21 21.29
CA VAL A 42 -2.90 -22.16 20.23
C VAL A 42 -1.46 -22.63 20.48
N ALA A 43 -1.30 -23.91 20.73
CA ALA A 43 0.00 -24.54 20.91
C ALA A 43 0.87 -24.19 19.68
N ARG A 44 1.94 -23.43 19.91
CA ARG A 44 2.90 -23.03 18.87
C ARG A 44 3.58 -24.30 18.32
N SER A 45 3.24 -24.67 17.10
CA SER A 45 4.14 -25.49 16.28
C SER A 45 5.47 -24.73 16.15
N PRO A 46 6.64 -25.42 16.14
CA PRO A 46 7.91 -24.74 16.02
C PRO A 46 7.94 -24.01 14.68
N VAL A 47 7.76 -22.68 14.72
CA VAL A 47 7.95 -21.80 13.58
C VAL A 47 9.42 -21.89 13.23
N THR A 48 9.72 -22.47 12.07
CA THR A 48 11.03 -22.34 11.45
C THR A 48 11.32 -20.86 11.31
N SER A 49 12.41 -20.41 11.91
CA SER A 49 12.79 -19.01 12.17
C SER A 49 13.08 -18.22 10.90
N GLY A 50 12.07 -17.95 10.08
CA GLY A 50 12.19 -17.12 8.87
C GLY A 50 11.75 -15.68 9.09
N ASN A 51 12.38 -14.96 10.03
CA ASN A 51 12.15 -13.49 10.17
C ASN A 51 12.90 -12.66 9.11
N GLY A 52 13.51 -13.32 8.13
CA GLY A 52 14.27 -12.73 7.06
C GLY A 52 13.54 -12.66 5.72
N TYR A 53 14.30 -12.32 4.70
CA TYR A 53 13.87 -12.43 3.32
C TYR A 53 14.14 -13.83 2.78
N LYS A 54 13.27 -14.30 1.89
CA LYS A 54 13.46 -15.48 1.05
C LYS A 54 14.28 -15.10 -0.18
N CYS A 55 15.23 -15.93 -0.56
CA CYS A 55 16.01 -15.74 -1.78
C CYS A 55 15.07 -15.80 -3.01
N PRO A 56 14.99 -14.75 -3.84
CA PRO A 56 14.09 -14.75 -5.00
C PRO A 56 14.52 -15.73 -6.10
N ASN A 57 15.74 -16.27 -6.06
CA ASN A 57 16.23 -17.26 -7.02
C ASN A 57 15.90 -18.70 -6.63
N CYS A 58 15.98 -19.07 -5.35
CA CYS A 58 15.89 -20.46 -4.93
C CYS A 58 14.98 -20.70 -3.71
N GLY A 59 14.41 -19.66 -3.12
CA GLY A 59 13.46 -19.77 -2.02
C GLY A 59 14.06 -20.04 -0.64
N THR A 60 15.37 -20.27 -0.50
CA THR A 60 16.01 -20.45 0.80
C THR A 60 16.21 -19.11 1.52
N GLU A 61 16.52 -19.15 2.81
CA GLU A 61 16.68 -17.94 3.63
C GLU A 61 17.89 -17.10 3.18
N LEU A 62 17.73 -15.79 3.22
CA LEU A 62 18.81 -14.82 3.05
C LEU A 62 19.33 -14.38 4.42
N SER A 63 20.57 -14.75 4.72
CA SER A 63 21.25 -14.37 5.94
C SER A 63 22.26 -13.24 5.72
N PRO A 64 22.38 -12.29 6.67
CA PRO A 64 23.35 -11.22 6.56
C PRO A 64 24.78 -11.76 6.73
N ILE A 65 25.65 -11.37 5.80
CA ILE A 65 27.11 -11.63 5.86
C ILE A 65 27.85 -10.28 5.75
N ASN A 66 29.17 -10.30 5.93
CA ASN A 66 30.03 -9.11 5.82
C ASN A 66 29.52 -7.93 6.69
N ALA A 67 29.22 -8.20 7.96
CA ALA A 67 28.64 -7.22 8.89
C ALA A 67 27.33 -6.58 8.36
N GLY A 68 26.49 -7.38 7.69
CA GLY A 68 25.19 -6.96 7.17
C GLY A 68 25.25 -6.10 5.88
N LYS A 69 26.40 -6.05 5.22
CA LYS A 69 26.55 -5.34 3.93
C LYS A 69 26.02 -6.16 2.75
N THR A 70 26.02 -7.48 2.88
CA THR A 70 25.56 -8.43 1.86
C THR A 70 24.63 -9.43 2.52
N TYR A 71 23.62 -9.89 1.82
CA TYR A 71 22.75 -11.00 2.21
C TYR A 71 22.98 -12.15 1.25
N SER A 72 23.19 -13.36 1.77
CA SER A 72 23.46 -14.57 0.97
C SER A 72 22.61 -15.74 1.46
N CYS A 73 22.26 -16.63 0.53
CA CYS A 73 21.61 -17.89 0.84
C CYS A 73 22.60 -19.07 0.73
N ASP A 74 22.19 -20.24 1.20
CA ASP A 74 23.02 -21.47 1.18
C ASP A 74 23.43 -21.89 -0.26
N ASN A 75 22.65 -21.50 -1.27
CA ASN A 75 22.98 -21.72 -2.68
C ASN A 75 23.87 -20.61 -3.29
N ASN A 76 24.53 -19.82 -2.46
CA ASN A 76 25.48 -18.75 -2.85
C ASN A 76 24.87 -17.63 -3.72
N HIS A 77 23.54 -17.44 -3.73
CA HIS A 77 22.96 -16.21 -4.30
C HIS A 77 23.16 -15.06 -3.31
N SER A 78 23.69 -13.94 -3.80
CA SER A 78 24.06 -12.81 -2.96
C SER A 78 23.39 -11.52 -3.41
N PHE A 79 23.00 -10.68 -2.46
CA PHE A 79 22.31 -9.41 -2.65
C PHE A 79 22.96 -8.35 -1.77
N ASP A 80 23.54 -7.33 -2.38
CA ASP A 80 24.16 -6.26 -1.62
C ASP A 80 23.12 -5.32 -1.03
N ARG A 81 23.35 -4.97 0.23
CA ARG A 81 22.55 -3.95 0.91
C ARG A 81 23.00 -2.57 0.44
N ALA A 82 22.04 -1.80 -0.06
CA ALA A 82 22.31 -0.41 -0.46
C ALA A 82 22.82 0.41 0.76
N LYS A 83 23.58 1.46 0.48
CA LYS A 83 24.09 2.36 1.53
C LYS A 83 23.01 3.01 2.39
N GLU A 84 21.82 3.18 1.83
CA GLU A 84 20.64 3.67 2.54
C GLU A 84 20.00 2.62 3.45
N GLY A 85 20.32 1.32 3.28
CA GLY A 85 19.90 0.25 4.19
C GLY A 85 18.83 -0.72 3.65
N TYR A 86 18.46 -0.64 2.36
CA TYR A 86 17.49 -1.56 1.73
C TYR A 86 18.17 -2.63 0.87
N LEU A 87 17.43 -3.71 0.55
CA LEU A 87 17.83 -4.73 -0.41
C LEU A 87 17.12 -4.54 -1.76
N ASN A 88 17.75 -4.99 -2.85
CA ASN A 88 17.06 -5.10 -4.14
C ASN A 88 16.89 -6.58 -4.48
N LEU A 89 15.69 -7.09 -4.24
CA LEU A 89 15.31 -8.50 -4.47
C LEU A 89 14.55 -8.70 -5.77
N LEU A 90 14.21 -7.61 -6.48
CA LEU A 90 13.52 -7.67 -7.77
C LEU A 90 14.48 -8.13 -8.88
N LEU A 91 14.35 -9.38 -9.29
CA LEU A 91 15.17 -9.96 -10.34
C LEU A 91 14.91 -9.30 -11.70
N ALA A 92 15.94 -9.22 -12.54
CA ALA A 92 15.85 -8.59 -13.85
C ALA A 92 14.78 -9.23 -14.75
N GLN A 93 14.64 -10.54 -14.68
CA GLN A 93 13.65 -11.33 -15.44
C GLN A 93 12.19 -11.07 -15.02
N HIS A 94 11.98 -10.56 -13.80
CA HIS A 94 10.64 -10.21 -13.29
C HIS A 94 10.25 -8.77 -13.59
N LYS A 95 11.15 -7.97 -14.17
CA LYS A 95 10.87 -6.59 -14.54
C LYS A 95 10.09 -6.53 -15.85
N ARG A 96 8.90 -5.94 -15.83
CA ARG A 96 8.10 -5.68 -17.04
C ARG A 96 8.51 -4.40 -17.79
N SER A 97 9.31 -3.55 -17.18
CA SER A 97 9.86 -2.32 -17.75
C SER A 97 11.26 -2.05 -17.19
N ARG A 98 12.00 -1.12 -17.82
CA ARG A 98 13.34 -0.73 -17.36
C ARG A 98 13.31 -0.07 -15.97
N ASN A 99 12.29 0.73 -15.71
CA ASN A 99 12.02 1.40 -14.44
C ASN A 99 10.56 1.09 -14.04
N PRO A 100 10.31 -0.02 -13.31
CA PRO A 100 8.96 -0.38 -12.88
C PRO A 100 8.49 0.55 -11.75
N GLY A 101 7.16 0.71 -11.64
CA GLY A 101 6.51 1.59 -10.67
C GLY A 101 6.38 3.04 -11.15
N ASP A 102 6.08 3.92 -10.21
CA ASP A 102 5.89 5.33 -10.44
C ASP A 102 7.18 6.04 -10.85
N SER A 103 7.07 7.12 -11.61
CA SER A 103 8.22 7.94 -11.99
C SER A 103 8.85 8.62 -10.77
N ASP A 104 10.12 8.99 -10.89
CA ASP A 104 10.84 9.72 -9.83
C ASP A 104 10.12 11.02 -9.43
N GLU A 105 9.48 11.69 -10.39
CA GLU A 105 8.74 12.93 -10.14
C GLU A 105 7.44 12.65 -9.38
N MET A 106 6.66 11.64 -9.77
CA MET A 106 5.46 11.22 -9.04
C MET A 106 5.79 10.89 -7.58
N ILE A 107 6.85 10.11 -7.35
CA ILE A 107 7.27 9.71 -6.00
C ILE A 107 7.67 10.92 -5.16
N ARG A 108 8.42 11.88 -5.74
CA ARG A 108 8.83 13.10 -5.03
C ARG A 108 7.66 14.03 -4.74
N SER A 109 6.73 14.18 -5.68
CA SER A 109 5.50 14.96 -5.49
C SER A 109 4.65 14.34 -4.38
N ARG A 110 4.49 13.02 -4.39
CA ARG A 110 3.81 12.29 -3.29
C ARG A 110 4.48 12.53 -1.95
N GLN A 111 5.81 12.46 -1.90
CA GLN A 111 6.57 12.71 -0.67
C GLN A 111 6.32 14.11 -0.11
N ARG A 112 6.35 15.15 -0.96
CA ARG A 112 6.09 16.53 -0.51
C ARG A 112 4.66 16.67 -0.02
N PHE A 113 3.69 16.19 -0.78
CA PHE A 113 2.27 16.26 -0.46
C PHE A 113 1.94 15.56 0.87
N LEU A 114 2.42 14.32 1.04
CA LEU A 114 2.18 13.56 2.26
C LEU A 114 2.90 14.18 3.46
N ASN A 115 4.13 14.65 3.29
CA ASN A 115 4.87 15.32 4.37
C ASN A 115 4.25 16.67 4.78
N ALA A 116 3.47 17.32 3.90
CA ALA A 116 2.67 18.50 4.24
C ALA A 116 1.44 18.16 5.10
N GLY A 117 1.14 16.88 5.32
CA GLY A 117 0.12 16.41 6.25
C GLY A 117 -1.28 16.28 5.66
N TYR A 118 -1.48 16.49 4.36
CA TYR A 118 -2.81 16.43 3.73
C TYR A 118 -3.52 15.08 3.93
N TYR A 119 -2.77 13.97 4.09
CA TYR A 119 -3.32 12.63 4.33
C TYR A 119 -3.05 12.11 5.76
N GLN A 120 -2.81 13.03 6.72
CA GLN A 120 -2.59 12.62 8.12
C GLN A 120 -3.80 11.89 8.72
N THR A 121 -5.02 12.33 8.36
CA THR A 121 -6.27 11.67 8.79
C THR A 121 -6.29 10.20 8.35
N LEU A 122 -5.87 9.91 7.11
CA LEU A 122 -5.77 8.54 6.62
C LEU A 122 -4.71 7.74 7.40
N ALA A 123 -3.54 8.32 7.65
CA ALA A 123 -2.49 7.64 8.41
C ALA A 123 -2.95 7.27 9.83
N ASN A 124 -3.66 8.18 10.50
CA ASN A 124 -4.24 7.93 11.82
C ASN A 124 -5.27 6.79 11.77
N ALA A 125 -6.17 6.83 10.80
CA ALA A 125 -7.19 5.79 10.65
C ALA A 125 -6.60 4.41 10.32
N ILE A 126 -5.54 4.33 9.51
CA ILE A 126 -4.83 3.07 9.29
C ILE A 126 -4.26 2.53 10.60
N ILE A 127 -3.64 3.40 11.42
CA ILE A 127 -3.08 3.00 12.72
C ILE A 127 -4.17 2.47 13.66
N GLU A 128 -5.35 3.10 13.67
CA GLU A 128 -6.50 2.66 14.48
C GLU A 128 -7.06 1.31 14.02
N GLN A 129 -6.91 0.95 12.74
CA GLN A 129 -7.33 -0.35 12.21
C GLN A 129 -6.31 -1.48 12.45
N ILE A 130 -5.07 -1.16 12.86
CA ILE A 130 -4.10 -2.19 13.20
C ILE A 130 -4.60 -2.96 14.42
N PRO A 131 -4.72 -4.30 14.34
CA PRO A 131 -5.23 -5.10 15.44
C PRO A 131 -4.31 -5.03 16.67
N ALA A 132 -4.78 -5.57 17.78
CA ALA A 132 -3.98 -5.70 19.01
C ALA A 132 -2.87 -6.75 18.82
N LEU A 133 -1.83 -6.36 18.07
CA LEU A 133 -0.64 -7.17 17.85
C LEU A 133 0.26 -7.18 19.10
N THR A 134 0.88 -8.32 19.35
CA THR A 134 1.90 -8.44 20.40
C THR A 134 3.20 -7.75 19.96
N PRO A 135 4.06 -7.35 20.91
CA PRO A 135 5.42 -6.91 20.57
C PRO A 135 6.13 -7.91 19.66
N ASP A 136 6.97 -7.42 18.78
CA ASP A 136 7.69 -8.20 17.76
C ASP A 136 6.82 -8.84 16.66
N SER A 137 5.49 -8.60 16.64
CA SER A 137 4.68 -8.97 15.48
C SER A 137 5.14 -8.22 14.23
N ARG A 138 5.05 -8.90 13.09
CA ARG A 138 5.51 -8.35 11.80
C ARG A 138 4.38 -7.71 11.03
N LEU A 139 4.56 -6.43 10.67
CA LEU A 139 3.66 -5.68 9.83
C LEU A 139 4.32 -5.40 8.48
N LEU A 140 3.66 -5.81 7.39
CA LEU A 140 4.10 -5.63 6.01
C LEU A 140 3.32 -4.51 5.33
N ASP A 141 4.01 -3.55 4.72
CA ASP A 141 3.43 -2.54 3.81
C ASP A 141 3.78 -2.91 2.36
N ILE A 142 2.74 -3.26 1.59
CA ILE A 142 2.86 -3.70 0.19
C ILE A 142 2.62 -2.50 -0.73
N GLY A 143 3.67 -2.07 -1.43
CA GLY A 143 3.68 -0.80 -2.16
C GLY A 143 3.93 0.36 -1.21
N CYS A 144 4.91 0.22 -0.30
CA CYS A 144 5.17 1.16 0.77
C CYS A 144 5.59 2.57 0.30
N GLY A 145 5.82 2.74 -1.01
CA GLY A 145 6.23 4.00 -1.60
C GLY A 145 7.50 4.54 -0.93
N GLU A 146 7.46 5.81 -0.58
CA GLU A 146 8.56 6.50 0.10
C GLU A 146 8.50 6.38 1.65
N GLY A 147 7.64 5.46 2.17
CA GLY A 147 7.61 5.04 3.57
C GLY A 147 6.83 5.95 4.52
N TYR A 148 5.91 6.79 4.02
CA TYR A 148 5.13 7.70 4.85
C TYR A 148 4.29 6.97 5.91
N TYR A 149 3.48 5.99 5.47
CA TYR A 149 2.60 5.24 6.36
C TYR A 149 3.40 4.36 7.33
N LEU A 150 4.44 3.68 6.86
CA LEU A 150 5.33 2.92 7.75
C LEU A 150 5.97 3.79 8.82
N GLN A 151 6.42 5.01 8.48
CA GLN A 151 6.98 5.94 9.46
C GLN A 151 5.92 6.39 10.48
N ALA A 152 4.69 6.63 10.05
CA ALA A 152 3.58 6.98 10.94
C ALA A 152 3.26 5.82 11.91
N ILE A 153 3.20 4.59 11.38
CA ILE A 153 3.00 3.38 12.18
C ILE A 153 4.14 3.20 13.19
N ASN A 154 5.41 3.36 12.76
CA ASN A 154 6.55 3.25 13.67
C ASN A 154 6.49 4.25 14.84
N LYS A 155 5.98 5.46 14.62
CA LYS A 155 5.81 6.46 15.68
C LYS A 155 4.74 6.04 16.71
N ALA A 156 3.69 5.38 16.27
CA ALA A 156 2.58 4.94 17.11
C ALA A 156 2.83 3.56 17.74
N ARG A 157 3.51 2.66 17.03
CA ARG A 157 3.74 1.25 17.37
C ARG A 157 5.20 0.88 17.10
N ASN A 158 6.10 1.41 17.91
CA ASN A 158 7.56 1.13 17.81
C ASN A 158 7.96 -0.26 18.32
N ASP A 159 6.99 -1.01 18.81
CA ASP A 159 7.09 -2.40 19.26
C ASP A 159 6.94 -3.42 18.11
N LEU A 160 6.53 -3.00 16.92
CA LEU A 160 6.33 -3.87 15.77
C LEU A 160 7.59 -3.99 14.89
N GLN A 161 7.76 -5.16 14.28
CA GLN A 161 8.75 -5.37 13.23
C GLN A 161 8.18 -4.95 11.88
N LEU A 162 8.63 -3.83 11.35
CA LEU A 162 8.11 -3.28 10.10
C LEU A 162 8.86 -3.82 8.90
N VAL A 163 8.11 -4.22 7.87
CA VAL A 163 8.61 -4.63 6.56
C VAL A 163 7.95 -3.77 5.49
N GLY A 164 8.74 -3.18 4.59
CA GLY A 164 8.23 -2.37 3.49
C GLY A 164 8.75 -2.86 2.15
N ILE A 165 7.86 -3.04 1.20
CA ILE A 165 8.17 -3.51 -0.15
C ILE A 165 7.57 -2.56 -1.16
N ASP A 166 8.36 -2.17 -2.16
CA ASP A 166 7.90 -1.42 -3.32
C ASP A 166 8.68 -1.83 -4.57
N ILE A 167 8.03 -1.82 -5.70
CA ILE A 167 8.67 -2.17 -6.98
C ILE A 167 9.60 -1.05 -7.48
N SER A 168 9.40 0.18 -7.02
CA SER A 168 10.21 1.34 -7.39
C SER A 168 11.45 1.47 -6.49
N LYS A 169 12.62 1.33 -7.10
CA LYS A 169 13.90 1.55 -6.41
C LYS A 169 14.01 2.96 -5.82
N THR A 170 13.46 3.96 -6.50
CA THR A 170 13.48 5.35 -6.01
C THR A 170 12.61 5.50 -4.77
N ALA A 171 11.44 4.89 -4.74
CA ALA A 171 10.53 4.89 -3.60
C ALA A 171 11.21 4.27 -2.37
N VAL A 172 11.69 3.03 -2.48
CA VAL A 172 12.36 2.33 -1.38
C VAL A 172 13.60 3.08 -0.87
N ARG A 173 14.37 3.69 -1.78
CA ARG A 173 15.50 4.52 -1.38
C ARG A 173 15.08 5.73 -0.55
N LEU A 174 13.95 6.37 -0.88
CA LEU A 174 13.42 7.49 -0.10
C LEU A 174 12.86 7.01 1.24
N ALA A 175 12.18 5.85 1.29
CA ALA A 175 11.73 5.22 2.52
C ALA A 175 12.91 4.94 3.46
N ALA A 176 13.99 4.36 2.96
CA ALA A 176 15.20 4.10 3.74
C ALA A 176 15.87 5.39 4.29
N LYS A 177 15.76 6.51 3.56
CA LYS A 177 16.25 7.82 4.03
C LYS A 177 15.43 8.43 5.16
N ARG A 178 14.22 7.92 5.45
CA ARG A 178 13.43 8.35 6.61
C ARG A 178 14.01 7.86 7.94
N ARG A 179 14.93 6.86 7.92
CA ARG A 179 15.74 6.38 9.05
C ARG A 179 14.92 5.93 10.27
N PHE A 180 13.87 5.16 10.06
CA PHE A 180 13.17 4.43 11.11
C PHE A 180 13.48 2.93 11.01
N PRO A 181 13.33 2.16 12.10
CA PRO A 181 13.56 0.72 12.08
C PRO A 181 12.55 0.02 11.16
N ALA A 182 13.02 -0.47 10.01
CA ALA A 182 12.23 -1.29 9.10
C ALA A 182 13.13 -2.13 8.19
N GLN A 183 12.67 -3.29 7.80
CA GLN A 183 13.23 -4.09 6.72
C GLN A 183 12.65 -3.58 5.40
N LEU A 184 13.46 -3.02 4.51
CA LEU A 184 13.01 -2.45 3.26
C LEU A 184 13.61 -3.18 2.07
N ALA A 185 12.78 -3.51 1.08
CA ALA A 185 13.24 -4.15 -0.15
C ALA A 185 12.54 -3.60 -1.40
N VAL A 186 13.32 -3.50 -2.48
CA VAL A 186 12.75 -3.39 -3.84
C VAL A 186 12.32 -4.79 -4.25
N ASP A 187 11.00 -4.99 -4.37
CA ASP A 187 10.43 -6.27 -4.72
C ASP A 187 9.02 -6.08 -5.31
N SER A 188 8.42 -7.16 -5.80
CA SER A 188 7.08 -7.14 -6.39
C SER A 188 6.03 -7.61 -5.40
N GLY A 189 4.95 -6.83 -5.23
CA GLY A 189 3.76 -7.25 -4.46
C GLY A 189 3.02 -8.47 -5.06
N PHE A 190 3.42 -8.91 -6.25
CA PHE A 190 2.87 -10.10 -6.93
C PHE A 190 3.75 -11.36 -6.79
N ASN A 191 4.92 -11.24 -6.15
CA ASN A 191 5.83 -12.35 -5.86
C ASN A 191 6.79 -11.89 -4.76
N LEU A 192 6.32 -12.00 -3.51
CA LEU A 192 7.00 -11.48 -2.34
C LEU A 192 8.17 -12.39 -1.92
N ALA A 193 9.35 -11.82 -1.79
CA ALA A 193 10.52 -12.51 -1.24
C ALA A 193 10.43 -12.69 0.28
N LEU A 194 9.27 -13.15 0.76
CA LEU A 194 8.95 -13.44 2.16
C LEU A 194 8.49 -14.87 2.30
N PHE A 195 8.71 -15.46 3.49
CA PHE A 195 8.27 -16.82 3.79
C PHE A 195 6.76 -16.89 3.99
N ASP A 196 6.22 -18.08 3.75
CA ASP A 196 4.84 -18.40 4.04
C ASP A 196 4.54 -18.23 5.54
N ASN A 197 3.35 -17.74 5.86
CA ASN A 197 2.89 -17.57 7.25
C ASN A 197 3.88 -16.77 8.14
N SER A 198 4.55 -15.77 7.56
CA SER A 198 5.59 -14.99 8.26
C SER A 198 5.15 -13.57 8.68
N ILE A 199 3.96 -13.13 8.28
CA ILE A 199 3.42 -11.79 8.50
C ILE A 199 2.16 -11.88 9.36
N ASP A 200 2.07 -11.05 10.40
CA ASP A 200 0.90 -10.99 11.29
C ASP A 200 -0.19 -10.06 10.76
N CYS A 201 0.21 -8.94 10.16
CA CYS A 201 -0.67 -7.96 9.56
C CYS A 201 -0.03 -7.37 8.29
N ALA A 202 -0.79 -7.20 7.24
CA ALA A 202 -0.36 -6.49 6.04
C ALA A 202 -1.21 -5.24 5.81
N ILE A 203 -0.61 -4.22 5.22
CA ILE A 203 -1.33 -3.04 4.70
C ILE A 203 -1.02 -2.87 3.22
N SER A 204 -1.97 -2.32 2.47
CA SER A 204 -1.75 -1.87 1.09
C SER A 204 -2.54 -0.58 0.87
N VAL A 205 -1.84 0.51 0.54
CA VAL A 205 -2.45 1.84 0.36
C VAL A 205 -2.31 2.25 -1.10
N PHE A 206 -3.41 2.28 -1.83
CA PHE A 206 -3.46 2.61 -3.27
C PHE A 206 -2.53 1.77 -4.15
N SER A 207 -2.17 0.57 -3.70
CA SER A 207 -1.24 -0.30 -4.41
C SER A 207 -1.94 -1.58 -4.89
N PRO A 208 -1.65 -2.06 -6.11
CA PRO A 208 -2.17 -3.33 -6.57
C PRO A 208 -1.43 -4.49 -5.87
N ILE A 209 -2.18 -5.53 -5.53
CA ILE A 209 -1.69 -6.75 -4.87
C ILE A 209 -2.17 -8.01 -5.59
N SER A 210 -1.54 -9.13 -5.27
CA SER A 210 -2.04 -10.48 -5.57
C SER A 210 -2.67 -11.05 -4.30
N ALA A 211 -3.97 -11.36 -4.32
CA ALA A 211 -4.66 -11.94 -3.17
C ALA A 211 -3.96 -13.22 -2.70
N SER A 212 -3.67 -14.16 -3.60
CA SER A 212 -3.00 -15.43 -3.28
C SER A 212 -1.60 -15.24 -2.69
N GLU A 213 -0.84 -14.25 -3.16
CA GLU A 213 0.51 -14.00 -2.65
C GLU A 213 0.47 -13.35 -1.26
N VAL A 214 -0.48 -12.44 -1.02
CA VAL A 214 -0.70 -11.86 0.30
C VAL A 214 -1.19 -12.92 1.28
N ALA A 215 -2.14 -13.79 0.86
CA ALA A 215 -2.62 -14.90 1.68
C ALA A 215 -1.47 -15.87 2.06
N ARG A 216 -0.57 -16.16 1.13
CA ARG A 216 0.59 -17.01 1.37
C ARG A 216 1.50 -16.48 2.49
N VAL A 217 1.80 -15.18 2.48
CA VAL A 217 2.74 -14.61 3.46
C VAL A 217 2.09 -14.29 4.80
N LEU A 218 0.79 -14.01 4.81
CA LEU A 218 0.04 -13.83 6.05
C LEU A 218 -0.06 -15.15 6.82
N LYS A 219 0.03 -15.06 8.12
CA LYS A 219 -0.30 -16.18 9.02
C LYS A 219 -1.78 -16.54 8.88
N PRO A 220 -2.19 -17.78 9.24
CA PRO A 220 -3.60 -18.08 9.41
C PRO A 220 -4.25 -17.06 10.35
N GLU A 221 -5.44 -16.57 9.99
CA GLU A 221 -6.16 -15.50 10.68
C GLU A 221 -5.44 -14.13 10.69
N GLY A 222 -4.31 -14.00 9.98
CA GLY A 222 -3.61 -12.73 9.79
C GLY A 222 -4.49 -11.73 9.02
N LEU A 223 -4.27 -10.43 9.26
CA LEU A 223 -5.13 -9.38 8.74
C LEU A 223 -4.47 -8.59 7.61
N LEU A 224 -5.29 -8.21 6.63
CA LEU A 224 -4.93 -7.27 5.57
C LEU A 224 -5.80 -6.01 5.68
N ILE A 225 -5.18 -4.86 5.85
CA ILE A 225 -5.81 -3.54 5.76
C ILE A 225 -5.58 -3.01 4.35
N MET A 226 -6.63 -2.92 3.55
CA MET A 226 -6.55 -2.38 2.19
C MET A 226 -7.23 -1.03 2.09
N VAL A 227 -6.53 -0.06 1.51
CA VAL A 227 -7.03 1.31 1.32
C VAL A 227 -7.16 1.61 -0.16
N GLY A 228 -8.34 2.06 -0.54
CA GLY A 228 -8.64 2.55 -1.88
C GLY A 228 -9.36 3.90 -1.84
N PRO A 229 -9.51 4.55 -3.00
CA PRO A 229 -10.29 5.77 -3.11
C PRO A 229 -11.78 5.44 -2.92
N GLY A 230 -12.49 6.31 -2.19
CA GLY A 230 -13.94 6.35 -2.16
C GLY A 230 -14.50 7.18 -3.32
N GLU A 231 -15.81 7.16 -3.52
CA GLU A 231 -16.49 7.74 -4.70
C GLU A 231 -16.18 9.22 -4.94
N GLN A 232 -16.02 10.01 -3.88
CA GLN A 232 -15.80 11.46 -3.95
C GLN A 232 -14.31 11.85 -3.86
N HIS A 233 -13.41 10.85 -3.95
CA HIS A 233 -11.98 11.11 -3.77
C HIS A 233 -11.45 12.08 -4.84
N LEU A 234 -10.90 13.21 -4.38
CA LEU A 234 -10.34 14.29 -5.20
C LEU A 234 -11.34 14.90 -6.19
N SER A 235 -12.64 14.96 -5.82
CA SER A 235 -13.70 15.50 -6.67
C SER A 235 -13.42 16.94 -7.13
N GLY A 236 -12.84 17.80 -6.28
CA GLY A 236 -12.43 19.15 -6.67
C GLY A 236 -11.31 19.17 -7.72
N LEU A 237 -10.33 18.27 -7.63
CA LEU A 237 -9.27 18.15 -8.64
C LEU A 237 -9.82 17.58 -9.95
N THR A 238 -10.62 16.52 -9.88
CA THR A 238 -11.15 15.85 -11.10
C THR A 238 -12.12 16.72 -11.88
N ALA A 239 -12.83 17.65 -11.22
CA ALA A 239 -13.69 18.65 -11.89
C ALA A 239 -12.93 19.60 -12.84
N HIS A 240 -11.62 19.77 -12.65
CA HIS A 240 -10.77 20.54 -13.60
C HIS A 240 -10.28 19.72 -14.80
N ILE A 241 -10.49 18.40 -14.78
CA ILE A 241 -9.92 17.47 -15.76
C ILE A 241 -11.02 16.81 -16.60
N TYR A 242 -12.16 16.49 -16.00
CA TYR A 242 -13.25 15.76 -16.63
C TYR A 242 -14.54 16.57 -16.62
N ASP A 243 -15.28 16.53 -17.73
CA ASP A 243 -16.61 17.14 -17.84
C ASP A 243 -17.66 16.42 -16.95
N ASN A 244 -17.49 15.11 -16.76
CA ASN A 244 -18.34 14.30 -15.90
C ASN A 244 -17.49 13.56 -14.88
N GLN A 245 -17.84 13.65 -13.61
CA GLN A 245 -17.20 12.90 -12.56
C GLN A 245 -17.55 11.41 -12.69
N ILE A 246 -16.53 10.56 -12.72
CA ILE A 246 -16.70 9.10 -12.69
C ILE A 246 -16.42 8.66 -11.24
N PRO A 247 -17.41 8.07 -10.54
CA PRO A 247 -17.20 7.56 -9.19
C PRO A 247 -16.12 6.48 -9.17
N HIS A 248 -15.27 6.51 -8.14
CA HIS A 248 -14.29 5.46 -7.92
C HIS A 248 -14.92 4.24 -7.25
N GLY A 249 -14.73 3.06 -7.85
CA GLY A 249 -15.15 1.79 -7.26
C GLY A 249 -14.14 1.17 -6.27
N GLY A 250 -13.01 1.84 -6.06
CA GLY A 250 -11.88 1.27 -5.31
C GLY A 250 -11.17 0.14 -6.09
N ASN A 251 -10.22 -0.52 -5.42
CA ASN A 251 -9.43 -1.61 -6.02
C ASN A 251 -9.60 -2.93 -5.23
N PHE A 252 -10.79 -3.16 -4.69
CA PHE A 252 -11.07 -4.26 -3.75
C PHE A 252 -11.51 -5.56 -4.43
N LYS A 253 -11.94 -5.51 -5.70
CA LYS A 253 -12.53 -6.64 -6.42
C LYS A 253 -11.72 -7.94 -6.31
N ALA A 254 -10.39 -7.86 -6.44
CA ALA A 254 -9.53 -9.03 -6.37
C ALA A 254 -9.56 -9.74 -5.00
N LEU A 255 -9.86 -9.01 -3.93
CA LEU A 255 -10.01 -9.56 -2.58
C LEU A 255 -11.46 -10.00 -2.32
N ASP A 256 -12.45 -9.22 -2.77
CA ASP A 256 -13.86 -9.54 -2.59
C ASP A 256 -14.26 -10.83 -3.34
N GLU A 257 -13.58 -11.14 -4.45
CA GLU A 257 -13.79 -12.37 -5.25
C GLU A 257 -12.82 -13.51 -4.84
N SER A 258 -11.92 -13.29 -3.89
CA SER A 258 -10.92 -14.26 -3.47
C SER A 258 -11.50 -15.21 -2.42
N ALA A 259 -11.23 -16.50 -2.59
CA ALA A 259 -11.59 -17.51 -1.58
C ALA A 259 -10.64 -17.50 -0.35
N GLU A 260 -9.49 -16.83 -0.45
CA GLU A 260 -8.51 -16.75 0.61
C GLU A 260 -8.84 -15.72 1.69
N PHE A 261 -9.73 -14.75 1.39
CA PHE A 261 -10.01 -13.64 2.28
C PHE A 261 -11.49 -13.51 2.64
N SER A 262 -11.74 -13.15 3.89
CA SER A 262 -13.07 -12.76 4.38
C SER A 262 -13.06 -11.30 4.78
N LEU A 263 -14.02 -10.51 4.29
CA LEU A 263 -14.20 -9.11 4.68
C LEU A 263 -14.73 -9.04 6.13
N MET A 264 -13.95 -8.43 7.03
CA MET A 264 -14.27 -8.29 8.45
C MET A 264 -14.91 -6.95 8.78
N GLY A 265 -14.61 -5.92 8.00
CA GLY A 265 -15.12 -4.58 8.24
C GLY A 265 -14.69 -3.59 7.17
N GLN A 266 -15.41 -2.46 7.15
CA GLN A 266 -15.15 -1.36 6.24
C GLN A 266 -15.33 -0.04 7.00
N THR A 267 -14.46 0.93 6.71
CA THR A 267 -14.52 2.30 7.26
C THR A 267 -14.35 3.28 6.11
N ASP A 268 -15.24 4.25 6.03
CA ASP A 268 -15.14 5.38 5.11
C ASP A 268 -14.64 6.62 5.85
N ILE A 269 -13.70 7.32 5.22
CA ILE A 269 -13.17 8.59 5.70
C ILE A 269 -13.41 9.61 4.60
N GLN A 270 -14.20 10.61 4.90
CA GLN A 270 -14.44 11.73 3.98
C GLN A 270 -14.20 13.04 4.69
N GLN A 271 -13.43 13.92 4.05
CA GLN A 271 -13.09 15.24 4.57
C GLN A 271 -12.81 16.20 3.42
N SER A 272 -13.36 17.41 3.51
CA SER A 272 -12.95 18.53 2.64
C SER A 272 -11.60 19.08 3.11
N ILE A 273 -10.68 19.24 2.17
CA ILE A 273 -9.37 19.84 2.43
C ILE A 273 -9.11 21.01 1.49
N SER A 274 -8.34 21.95 1.97
CA SER A 274 -7.85 23.09 1.21
C SER A 274 -6.38 22.92 0.91
N ILE A 275 -6.04 22.87 -0.38
CA ILE A 275 -4.68 22.70 -0.86
C ILE A 275 -4.21 24.02 -1.45
N GLN A 276 -2.99 24.44 -1.16
CA GLN A 276 -2.47 25.74 -1.55
C GLN A 276 -1.23 25.62 -2.42
N ASP A 277 -1.08 26.61 -3.30
CA ASP A 277 0.14 26.84 -4.09
C ASP A 277 0.68 25.59 -4.80
N SER A 278 1.97 25.35 -4.67
CA SER A 278 2.70 24.26 -5.31
C SER A 278 2.20 22.85 -4.93
N ALA A 279 1.49 22.70 -3.81
CA ALA A 279 0.93 21.42 -3.37
C ALA A 279 -0.20 20.94 -4.31
N ILE A 280 -0.88 21.84 -5.03
CA ILE A 280 -1.87 21.49 -6.07
C ILE A 280 -1.18 20.74 -7.21
N GLY A 281 -0.05 21.24 -7.67
CA GLY A 281 0.77 20.56 -8.69
C GLY A 281 1.34 19.23 -8.19
N ASP A 282 1.70 19.12 -6.91
CA ASP A 282 2.16 17.87 -6.32
C ASP A 282 1.02 16.85 -6.23
N LEU A 283 -0.19 17.27 -5.83
CA LEU A 283 -1.37 16.41 -5.82
C LEU A 283 -1.65 15.85 -7.22
N LEU A 284 -1.69 16.70 -8.25
CA LEU A 284 -1.93 16.25 -9.62
C LEU A 284 -0.87 15.24 -10.06
N ARG A 285 0.43 15.56 -9.88
CA ARG A 285 1.54 14.70 -10.33
C ARG A 285 1.62 13.37 -9.62
N MET A 286 1.19 13.27 -8.36
CA MET A 286 1.25 12.02 -7.61
C MET A 286 0.11 11.05 -7.96
N THR A 287 -0.86 11.47 -8.76
CA THR A 287 -2.04 10.69 -9.15
C THR A 287 -2.01 10.30 -10.62
N PRO A 288 -2.78 9.27 -11.06
CA PRO A 288 -2.94 8.93 -12.47
C PRO A 288 -3.55 10.06 -13.30
N TYR A 289 -4.28 10.98 -12.68
CA TYR A 289 -4.93 12.13 -13.37
C TYR A 289 -3.95 13.01 -14.12
N TYR A 290 -2.69 13.07 -13.68
CA TYR A 290 -1.63 13.77 -14.39
C TYR A 290 -1.52 13.38 -15.87
N TRP A 291 -1.73 12.10 -16.17
CA TRP A 291 -1.63 11.58 -17.54
C TRP A 291 -2.90 11.79 -18.36
N HIS A 292 -4.01 12.11 -17.73
CA HIS A 292 -5.29 12.41 -18.37
C HIS A 292 -5.49 13.91 -18.62
N ALA A 293 -4.88 14.76 -17.80
CA ALA A 293 -4.96 16.21 -17.93
C ALA A 293 -4.18 16.71 -19.15
N THR A 294 -4.81 17.58 -19.96
CA THR A 294 -4.13 18.28 -21.05
C THR A 294 -3.07 19.24 -20.50
N ALA A 295 -2.16 19.69 -21.34
CA ALA A 295 -1.14 20.67 -20.94
C ALA A 295 -1.78 21.99 -20.45
N GLU A 296 -2.89 22.41 -21.06
CA GLU A 296 -3.66 23.61 -20.67
C GLU A 296 -4.31 23.43 -19.30
N GLN A 297 -4.88 22.24 -19.01
CA GLN A 297 -5.46 21.91 -17.70
C GLN A 297 -4.39 21.84 -16.62
N GLN A 298 -3.23 21.24 -16.91
CA GLN A 298 -2.08 21.19 -15.99
C GLN A 298 -1.57 22.60 -15.67
N GLU A 299 -1.47 23.48 -16.70
CA GLU A 299 -1.06 24.87 -16.52
C GLU A 299 -2.10 25.68 -15.73
N SER A 300 -3.38 25.48 -16.01
CA SER A 300 -4.49 26.13 -15.28
C SER A 300 -4.50 25.74 -13.80
N LEU A 301 -4.38 24.44 -13.49
CA LEU A 301 -4.27 23.95 -12.13
C LEU A 301 -3.02 24.50 -11.41
N GLY A 302 -1.90 24.61 -12.13
CA GLY A 302 -0.66 25.17 -11.59
C GLY A 302 -0.70 26.67 -11.28
N LYS A 303 -1.70 27.40 -11.77
CA LYS A 303 -1.93 28.85 -11.51
C LYS A 303 -2.91 29.10 -10.37
N LEU A 304 -3.55 28.06 -9.82
CA LEU A 304 -4.44 28.21 -8.69
C LEU A 304 -3.66 28.48 -7.41
N ASP A 305 -4.05 29.52 -6.68
CA ASP A 305 -3.54 29.78 -5.33
C ASP A 305 -4.13 28.81 -4.30
N LYS A 306 -5.34 28.31 -4.59
CA LYS A 306 -6.10 27.44 -3.70
C LYS A 306 -6.98 26.47 -4.48
N LEU A 307 -7.03 25.21 -4.01
CA LEU A 307 -7.94 24.17 -4.49
C LEU A 307 -8.68 23.54 -3.30
N GLU A 308 -10.00 23.61 -3.31
CA GLU A 308 -10.86 22.85 -2.41
C GLU A 308 -11.18 21.51 -3.05
N THR A 309 -10.99 20.41 -2.31
CA THR A 309 -11.30 19.07 -2.79
C THR A 309 -11.64 18.13 -1.64
N GLU A 310 -12.38 17.07 -1.97
CA GLU A 310 -12.65 16.01 -1.01
C GLU A 310 -11.51 14.98 -1.01
N ILE A 311 -11.01 14.61 0.17
CA ILE A 311 -10.35 13.34 0.36
C ILE A 311 -11.40 12.35 0.84
N HIS A 312 -11.56 11.24 0.10
CA HIS A 312 -12.50 10.19 0.43
C HIS A 312 -11.78 8.86 0.30
N PHE A 313 -11.59 8.15 1.41
CA PHE A 313 -10.88 6.88 1.49
C PHE A 313 -11.81 5.80 1.99
N ASN A 314 -11.76 4.65 1.34
CA ASN A 314 -12.39 3.43 1.81
C ASN A 314 -11.30 2.52 2.37
N ILE A 315 -11.40 2.15 3.64
CA ILE A 315 -10.50 1.22 4.32
C ILE A 315 -11.26 -0.07 4.56
N ARG A 316 -10.74 -1.18 4.06
CA ARG A 316 -11.32 -2.50 4.27
C ARG A 316 -10.36 -3.39 5.03
N LEU A 317 -10.89 -4.09 6.01
CA LEU A 317 -10.18 -5.08 6.81
C LEU A 317 -10.57 -6.48 6.34
N TYR A 318 -9.60 -7.26 5.90
CA TYR A 318 -9.78 -8.64 5.47
C TYR A 318 -9.01 -9.58 6.40
N GLN A 319 -9.56 -10.76 6.65
CA GLN A 319 -8.91 -11.84 7.37
C GLN A 319 -8.46 -12.93 6.40
N ASN A 320 -7.23 -13.41 6.55
CA ASN A 320 -6.69 -14.55 5.81
C ASN A 320 -7.29 -15.86 6.32
N GLY A 321 -7.88 -16.62 5.42
CA GLY A 321 -8.61 -17.85 5.69
C GLY A 321 -10.11 -17.68 5.49
N SER A 322 -10.78 -18.73 5.04
CA SER A 322 -12.24 -18.77 4.98
C SER A 322 -12.80 -18.76 6.40
N VAL A 323 -13.86 -17.97 6.62
CA VAL A 323 -14.67 -18.13 7.84
C VAL A 323 -15.22 -19.56 7.82
N PRO A 324 -15.02 -20.38 8.86
CA PRO A 324 -15.72 -21.65 8.94
C PRO A 324 -17.23 -21.40 8.87
N GLU A 325 -17.92 -22.12 7.99
CA GLU A 325 -19.40 -22.12 7.91
C GLU A 325 -20.06 -22.46 9.23
#